data_a5955835a66aea9005a9941c4d3161d2
#
_entry.id   a5955835a66aea9005a9941c4d3161d2
#
_cell.length_a   1.000
_cell.length_b   1.000
_cell.length_c   1.000
_cell.angle_alpha   90.00
_cell.angle_beta   90.00
_cell.angle_gamma   90.00
#
_symmetry.space_group_name_H-M   'P 1'
#
loop_
_entity.id
_entity.type
_entity.pdbx_description
1 polymer ?
#
loop_
_entity_poly.entity_id
_entity_poly.type
_entity_poly.pdbx_seq_one_letter_code
_entity_poly.pdbx_strand_id
1 'polypeptide(L)'
;RIGENKWIVNIGTFCKVLFMVGLGLLGIYVFFKTGESANPITSLADLFPSLDLAGLSFISVIIFNFLGFEVIATYTDDMENPKRDIPKALIIGGALMALFYILPATGINIAMPITQAESAGITDSFMILLTTLGMNADLVRIIVIIVGLMFIYTMVANIVSWSFGVNSVA
;
A
#
# COMPACT_ATOMS: atom_id res chain seq x y z
N ARG A 1 -29.15 -4.75 -3.97
CA ARG A 1 -28.50 -4.76 -5.29
C ARG A 1 -26.98 -4.50 -5.17
N ILE A 2 -26.35 -5.30 -4.34
CA ILE A 2 -24.89 -5.22 -4.08
C ILE A 2 -24.06 -5.67 -5.32
N GLY A 3 -24.70 -6.38 -6.26
CA GLY A 3 -24.00 -6.94 -7.42
C GLY A 3 -23.56 -5.97 -8.51
N GLU A 4 -24.19 -4.80 -8.63
CA GLU A 4 -23.97 -3.91 -9.76
C GLU A 4 -22.72 -3.03 -9.65
N ASN A 5 -22.19 -2.82 -8.44
CA ASN A 5 -21.05 -1.92 -8.20
C ASN A 5 -19.73 -2.64 -7.83
N LYS A 6 -19.72 -3.98 -7.84
CA LYS A 6 -18.49 -4.78 -7.55
C LYS A 6 -17.32 -4.42 -8.46
N TRP A 7 -17.58 -4.00 -9.68
CA TRP A 7 -16.54 -3.61 -10.63
C TRP A 7 -15.76 -2.38 -10.18
N ILE A 8 -16.42 -1.41 -9.51
CA ILE A 8 -15.75 -0.20 -9.00
C ILE A 8 -14.70 -0.59 -7.95
N VAL A 9 -15.10 -1.45 -7.01
CA VAL A 9 -14.22 -1.94 -5.94
C VAL A 9 -13.09 -2.79 -6.52
N ASN A 10 -13.39 -3.68 -7.47
CA ASN A 10 -12.40 -4.57 -8.08
C ASN A 10 -11.33 -3.78 -8.87
N ILE A 11 -11.75 -2.80 -9.68
CA ILE A 11 -10.82 -1.94 -10.42
C ILE A 11 -10.00 -1.09 -9.43
N GLY A 12 -10.64 -0.54 -8.37
CA GLY A 12 -9.92 0.22 -7.34
C GLY A 12 -8.86 -0.63 -6.64
N THR A 13 -9.19 -1.87 -6.29
CA THR A 13 -8.24 -2.81 -5.71
C THR A 13 -7.09 -3.12 -6.67
N PHE A 14 -7.39 -3.37 -7.95
CA PHE A 14 -6.36 -3.60 -8.97
C PHE A 14 -5.43 -2.39 -9.12
N CYS A 15 -5.98 -1.18 -9.22
CA CYS A 15 -5.19 0.05 -9.28
C CYS A 15 -4.29 0.21 -8.04
N LYS A 16 -4.84 -0.05 -6.84
CA LYS A 16 -4.09 0.02 -5.58
C LYS A 16 -2.91 -0.96 -5.57
N VAL A 17 -3.15 -2.21 -5.93
CA VAL A 17 -2.09 -3.23 -6.02
C VAL A 17 -1.04 -2.81 -7.04
N LEU A 18 -1.47 -2.34 -8.21
CA LEU A 18 -0.56 -1.97 -9.30
C LEU A 18 0.39 -0.83 -8.90
N PHE A 19 -0.11 0.25 -8.30
CA PHE A 19 0.79 1.34 -7.90
C PHE A 19 1.63 1.00 -6.67
N MET A 20 1.13 0.22 -5.70
CA MET A 20 1.92 -0.21 -4.53
C MET A 20 3.07 -1.14 -4.95
N VAL A 21 2.76 -2.17 -5.74
CA VAL A 21 3.79 -3.07 -6.29
C VAL A 21 4.74 -2.31 -7.21
N GLY A 22 4.19 -1.43 -8.07
CA GLY A 22 4.97 -0.60 -8.97
C GLY A 22 5.97 0.30 -8.23
N LEU A 23 5.55 0.93 -7.14
CA LEU A 23 6.42 1.78 -6.31
C LEU A 23 7.53 0.97 -5.65
N GLY A 24 7.20 -0.19 -5.10
CA GLY A 24 8.20 -1.08 -4.49
C GLY A 24 9.24 -1.58 -5.49
N LEU A 25 8.78 -2.07 -6.65
CA LEU A 25 9.67 -2.55 -7.71
C LEU A 25 10.49 -1.42 -8.34
N LEU A 26 9.92 -0.23 -8.48
CA LEU A 26 10.63 0.95 -8.97
C LEU A 26 11.76 1.34 -8.01
N GLY A 27 11.53 1.36 -6.71
CA GLY A 27 12.58 1.61 -5.72
C GLY A 27 13.70 0.58 -5.77
N ILE A 28 13.35 -0.71 -5.84
CA ILE A 28 14.32 -1.79 -6.00
C ILE A 28 15.12 -1.62 -7.31
N TYR A 29 14.46 -1.25 -8.40
CA TYR A 29 15.12 -1.01 -9.68
C TYR A 29 16.09 0.18 -9.62
N VAL A 30 15.71 1.27 -8.94
CA VAL A 30 16.59 2.43 -8.70
C VAL A 30 17.85 1.98 -7.96
N PHE A 31 17.70 1.19 -6.88
CA PHE A 31 18.83 0.63 -6.13
C PHE A 31 19.79 -0.17 -7.03
N PHE A 32 19.26 -1.07 -7.87
CA PHE A 32 20.12 -1.83 -8.79
C PHE A 32 20.82 -0.96 -9.84
N LYS A 33 20.24 0.17 -10.19
CA LYS A 33 20.84 1.11 -11.16
C LYS A 33 21.88 2.03 -10.54
N THR A 34 21.66 2.50 -9.32
CA THR A 34 22.59 3.39 -8.60
C THR A 34 23.71 2.63 -7.92
N GLY A 35 23.46 1.38 -7.54
CA GLY A 35 24.42 0.54 -6.82
C GLY A 35 24.58 0.89 -5.34
N GLU A 36 23.87 1.90 -4.85
CA GLU A 36 23.96 2.40 -3.48
C GLU A 36 22.59 2.46 -2.82
N SER A 37 22.51 2.06 -1.54
CA SER A 37 21.31 2.24 -0.74
C SER A 37 21.30 3.63 -0.13
N ALA A 38 20.17 4.33 -0.26
CA ALA A 38 19.99 5.65 0.35
C ALA A 38 20.03 5.59 1.89
N ASN A 39 19.58 4.45 2.46
CA ASN A 39 19.62 4.19 3.90
C ASN A 39 20.25 2.80 4.13
N PRO A 40 21.59 2.70 4.18
CA PRO A 40 22.25 1.41 4.36
C PRO A 40 21.99 0.87 5.77
N ILE A 41 21.64 -0.41 5.86
CA ILE A 41 21.54 -1.13 7.13
C ILE A 41 22.96 -1.48 7.56
N THR A 42 23.43 -0.87 8.65
CA THR A 42 24.79 -1.02 9.18
C THR A 42 24.84 -1.96 10.37
N SER A 43 23.71 -2.13 11.06
CA SER A 43 23.59 -2.97 12.25
C SER A 43 22.24 -3.68 12.32
N LEU A 44 22.15 -4.73 13.12
CA LEU A 44 20.88 -5.39 13.42
C LEU A 44 19.89 -4.46 14.14
N ALA A 45 20.39 -3.47 14.86
CA ALA A 45 19.55 -2.48 15.55
C ALA A 45 18.74 -1.63 14.56
N ASP A 46 19.26 -1.39 13.35
CA ASP A 46 18.59 -0.60 12.31
C ASP A 46 17.33 -1.30 11.76
N LEU A 47 17.16 -2.60 12.03
CA LEU A 47 15.99 -3.38 11.65
C LEU A 47 14.85 -3.31 12.69
N PHE A 48 15.12 -2.78 13.86
CA PHE A 48 14.13 -2.68 14.92
C PHE A 48 13.64 -1.23 15.08
N PRO A 49 12.33 -1.04 15.29
CA PRO A 49 11.80 0.30 15.54
C PRO A 49 12.37 0.86 16.85
N SER A 50 12.60 2.16 16.89
CA SER A 50 12.91 2.85 18.15
C SER A 50 11.72 2.70 19.11
N LEU A 51 12.02 2.38 20.38
CA LEU A 51 11.00 2.28 21.44
C LEU A 51 10.74 3.62 22.15
N ASP A 52 11.12 4.72 21.50
CA ASP A 52 10.80 6.06 21.94
C ASP A 52 9.35 6.46 21.57
N LEU A 53 8.94 7.65 21.99
CA LEU A 53 7.58 8.13 21.76
C LEU A 53 7.24 8.26 20.26
N ALA A 54 8.24 8.58 19.42
CA ALA A 54 8.08 8.69 17.98
C ALA A 54 7.87 7.29 17.34
N GLY A 55 8.69 6.30 17.70
CA GLY A 55 8.53 4.92 17.23
C GLY A 55 7.21 4.31 17.67
N LEU A 56 6.76 4.57 18.90
CA LEU A 56 5.45 4.10 19.38
C LEU A 56 4.28 4.72 18.60
N SER A 57 4.41 5.97 18.13
CA SER A 57 3.37 6.59 17.30
C SER A 57 3.18 5.87 15.96
N PHE A 58 4.26 5.35 15.34
CA PHE A 58 4.16 4.56 14.12
C PHE A 58 3.48 3.21 14.33
N ILE A 59 3.63 2.59 15.50
CA ILE A 59 2.93 1.34 15.85
C ILE A 59 1.41 1.56 15.80
N SER A 60 0.91 2.69 16.31
CA SER A 60 -0.53 3.01 16.25
C SER A 60 -1.04 3.15 14.81
N VAL A 61 -0.26 3.74 13.91
CA VAL A 61 -0.59 3.83 12.48
C VAL A 61 -0.62 2.44 11.84
N ILE A 62 0.33 1.56 12.17
CA ILE A 62 0.34 0.17 11.69
C ILE A 62 -0.91 -0.57 12.16
N ILE A 63 -1.25 -0.48 13.45
CA ILE A 63 -2.46 -1.10 14.01
C ILE A 63 -3.70 -0.57 13.30
N PHE A 64 -3.79 0.74 13.06
CA PHE A 64 -4.90 1.35 12.34
C PHE A 64 -5.06 0.79 10.91
N ASN A 65 -3.97 0.46 10.24
CA ASN A 65 -4.00 -0.14 8.90
C ASN A 65 -4.55 -1.59 8.88
N PHE A 66 -4.58 -2.26 10.04
CA PHE A 66 -5.19 -3.59 10.20
C PHE A 66 -6.68 -3.53 10.56
N LEU A 67 -7.26 -2.35 10.82
CA LEU A 67 -8.70 -2.20 10.99
C LEU A 67 -9.42 -2.55 9.70
N GLY A 68 -10.53 -3.28 9.83
CA GLY A 68 -11.32 -3.75 8.69
C GLY A 68 -11.22 -5.25 8.45
N PHE A 69 -10.31 -5.98 9.10
CA PHE A 69 -10.31 -7.44 9.05
C PHE A 69 -11.59 -8.04 9.62
N GLU A 70 -12.14 -7.39 10.64
CA GLU A 70 -13.39 -7.75 11.26
C GLU A 70 -14.59 -7.68 10.31
N VAL A 71 -14.53 -6.83 9.28
CA VAL A 71 -15.59 -6.68 8.27
C VAL A 71 -15.84 -7.98 7.52
N ILE A 72 -14.87 -8.90 7.45
CA ILE A 72 -15.07 -10.20 6.81
C ILE A 72 -16.15 -11.02 7.53
N ALA A 73 -16.32 -10.82 8.84
CA ALA A 73 -17.33 -11.50 9.62
C ALA A 73 -18.77 -11.08 9.26
N THR A 74 -18.95 -9.90 8.67
CA THR A 74 -20.27 -9.42 8.24
C THR A 74 -20.80 -10.14 7.00
N TYR A 75 -19.93 -10.83 6.27
CA TYR A 75 -20.29 -11.63 5.09
C TYR A 75 -20.52 -13.10 5.37
N THR A 76 -20.66 -13.46 6.66
CA THR A 76 -20.83 -14.87 7.10
C THR A 76 -22.00 -15.57 6.42
N ASP A 77 -23.11 -14.85 6.23
CA ASP A 77 -24.34 -15.39 5.63
C ASP A 77 -24.21 -15.64 4.12
N ASP A 78 -23.25 -14.97 3.47
CA ASP A 78 -22.96 -15.14 2.03
C ASP A 78 -21.94 -16.27 1.76
N MET A 79 -21.40 -16.93 2.80
CA MET A 79 -20.37 -17.96 2.68
C MET A 79 -20.94 -19.36 2.77
N GLU A 80 -20.49 -20.26 1.89
CA GLU A 80 -20.88 -21.68 1.93
C GLU A 80 -20.36 -22.39 3.20
N ASN A 81 -19.15 -22.06 3.65
CA ASN A 81 -18.53 -22.65 4.84
C ASN A 81 -17.75 -21.62 5.66
N PRO A 82 -18.43 -20.77 6.45
CA PRO A 82 -17.81 -19.67 7.20
C PRO A 82 -16.67 -20.12 8.13
N LYS A 83 -16.83 -21.27 8.79
CA LYS A 83 -15.81 -21.81 9.74
C LYS A 83 -14.47 -22.10 9.08
N ARG A 84 -14.47 -22.43 7.79
CA ARG A 84 -13.28 -22.71 6.99
C ARG A 84 -12.82 -21.47 6.23
N ASP A 85 -13.76 -20.73 5.66
CA ASP A 85 -13.47 -19.67 4.70
C ASP A 85 -12.99 -18.40 5.39
N ILE A 86 -13.51 -18.05 6.57
CA ILE A 86 -13.06 -16.88 7.34
C ILE A 86 -11.58 -17.01 7.75
N PRO A 87 -11.12 -18.08 8.44
CA PRO A 87 -9.71 -18.20 8.79
C PRO A 87 -8.78 -18.19 7.58
N LYS A 88 -9.18 -18.85 6.49
CA LYS A 88 -8.40 -18.89 5.25
C LYS A 88 -8.28 -17.50 4.61
N ALA A 89 -9.38 -16.76 4.54
CA ALA A 89 -9.38 -15.41 4.00
C ALA A 89 -8.55 -14.44 4.87
N LEU A 90 -8.61 -14.55 6.19
CA LEU A 90 -7.80 -13.76 7.12
C LEU A 90 -6.30 -14.04 6.95
N ILE A 91 -5.89 -15.29 6.84
CA ILE A 91 -4.48 -15.67 6.66
C ILE A 91 -3.95 -15.16 5.31
N ILE A 92 -4.69 -15.44 4.23
CA ILE A 92 -4.28 -15.02 2.88
C ILE A 92 -4.32 -13.49 2.76
N GLY A 93 -5.38 -12.86 3.23
CA GLY A 93 -5.54 -11.41 3.22
C GLY A 93 -4.45 -10.71 4.03
N GLY A 94 -4.13 -11.22 5.23
CA GLY A 94 -3.07 -10.72 6.07
C GLY A 94 -1.68 -10.85 5.44
N ALA A 95 -1.38 -11.98 4.81
CA ALA A 95 -0.12 -12.19 4.11
C ALA A 95 0.03 -11.25 2.90
N LEU A 96 -1.05 -11.09 2.11
CA LEU A 96 -1.05 -10.16 0.97
C LEU A 96 -0.92 -8.70 1.45
N MET A 97 -1.61 -8.33 2.52
CA MET A 97 -1.50 -6.99 3.10
C MET A 97 -0.07 -6.73 3.57
N ALA A 98 0.54 -7.64 4.31
CA ALA A 98 1.94 -7.51 4.74
C ALA A 98 2.87 -7.33 3.53
N LEU A 99 2.70 -8.12 2.48
CA LEU A 99 3.49 -7.99 1.24
C LEU A 99 3.32 -6.60 0.60
N PHE A 100 2.09 -6.11 0.49
CA PHE A 100 1.80 -4.81 -0.14
C PHE A 100 2.22 -3.60 0.70
N TYR A 101 2.49 -3.76 1.99
CA TYR A 101 3.10 -2.73 2.82
C TYR A 101 4.63 -2.84 2.83
N ILE A 102 5.17 -4.04 3.00
CA ILE A 102 6.62 -4.26 3.11
C ILE A 102 7.33 -3.93 1.78
N LEU A 103 6.76 -4.34 0.65
CA LEU A 103 7.39 -4.16 -0.66
C LEU A 103 7.62 -2.68 -1.01
N PRO A 104 6.61 -1.78 -1.00
CA PRO A 104 6.84 -0.37 -1.28
C PRO A 104 7.66 0.33 -0.19
N ALA A 105 7.46 -0.02 1.09
CA ALA A 105 8.26 0.55 2.17
C ALA A 105 9.75 0.21 2.00
N THR A 106 10.08 -1.03 1.65
CA THR A 106 11.45 -1.44 1.36
C THR A 106 11.99 -0.71 0.13
N GLY A 107 11.22 -0.66 -0.97
CA GLY A 107 11.64 0.01 -2.19
C GLY A 107 11.94 1.50 -1.99
N ILE A 108 11.07 2.20 -1.26
CA ILE A 108 11.28 3.61 -0.91
C ILE A 108 12.51 3.76 -0.02
N ASN A 109 12.61 2.95 1.02
CA ASN A 109 13.70 3.05 2.01
C ASN A 109 15.07 2.87 1.38
N ILE A 110 15.25 1.91 0.48
CA ILE A 110 16.55 1.68 -0.17
C ILE A 110 16.89 2.71 -1.24
N ALA A 111 15.90 3.39 -1.83
CA ALA A 111 16.08 4.28 -2.98
C ALA A 111 15.97 5.77 -2.65
N MET A 112 15.42 6.14 -1.49
CA MET A 112 15.21 7.53 -1.08
C MET A 112 15.74 7.78 0.33
N PRO A 113 16.44 8.91 0.57
CA PRO A 113 16.78 9.32 1.93
C PRO A 113 15.54 9.47 2.81
N ILE A 114 15.65 9.06 4.08
CA ILE A 114 14.53 9.07 5.04
C ILE A 114 13.85 10.45 5.13
N THR A 115 14.64 11.54 5.13
CA THR A 115 14.11 12.90 5.20
C THR A 115 13.23 13.28 4.01
N GLN A 116 13.47 12.71 2.84
CA GLN A 116 12.61 12.89 1.67
C GLN A 116 11.41 11.95 1.73
N ALA A 117 11.61 10.70 2.16
CA ALA A 117 10.54 9.71 2.25
C ALA A 117 9.44 10.12 3.26
N GLU A 118 9.81 10.73 4.38
CA GLU A 118 8.87 11.21 5.40
C GLU A 118 7.95 12.33 4.91
N SER A 119 8.43 13.17 3.99
CA SER A 119 7.66 14.30 3.45
C SER A 119 6.97 13.99 2.13
N ALA A 120 7.39 12.96 1.42
CA ALA A 120 6.88 12.61 0.10
C ALA A 120 5.57 11.82 0.20
N GLY A 121 4.57 12.25 -0.57
CA GLY A 121 3.40 11.45 -0.87
C GLY A 121 3.70 10.34 -1.90
N ILE A 122 2.69 9.54 -2.23
CA ILE A 122 2.82 8.44 -3.22
C ILE A 122 3.24 8.98 -4.59
N THR A 123 2.62 10.06 -5.06
CA THR A 123 2.94 10.70 -6.34
C THR A 123 4.33 11.31 -6.37
N ASP A 124 4.74 11.92 -5.25
CA ASP A 124 6.06 12.52 -5.11
C ASP A 124 7.14 11.45 -5.10
N SER A 125 6.89 10.32 -4.44
CA SER A 125 7.79 9.17 -4.45
C SER A 125 8.03 8.64 -5.86
N PHE A 126 6.97 8.48 -6.67
CA PHE A 126 7.11 8.12 -8.08
C PHE A 126 7.92 9.17 -8.85
N MET A 127 7.62 10.45 -8.67
CA MET A 127 8.33 11.53 -9.33
C MET A 127 9.83 11.51 -9.01
N ILE A 128 10.19 11.40 -7.74
CA ILE A 128 11.58 11.38 -7.27
C ILE A 128 12.32 10.18 -7.86
N LEU A 129 11.75 8.96 -7.75
CA LEU A 129 12.39 7.75 -8.22
C LEU A 129 12.58 7.74 -9.75
N LEU A 130 11.59 8.17 -10.52
CA LEU A 130 11.66 8.25 -11.97
C LEU A 130 12.67 9.32 -12.43
N THR A 131 12.75 10.45 -11.72
CA THR A 131 13.73 11.50 -11.98
C THR A 131 15.15 11.02 -11.66
N THR A 132 15.34 10.26 -10.59
CA THR A 132 16.64 9.65 -10.24
C THR A 132 17.12 8.68 -11.32
N LEU A 133 16.22 8.04 -12.05
CA LEU A 133 16.55 7.20 -13.21
C LEU A 133 16.91 7.99 -14.47
N GLY A 134 16.86 9.32 -14.41
CA GLY A 134 17.16 10.19 -15.56
C GLY A 134 16.09 10.16 -16.65
N MET A 135 14.85 9.80 -16.30
CA MET A 135 13.75 9.81 -17.27
C MET A 135 13.39 11.22 -17.72
N ASN A 136 12.89 11.32 -18.96
CA ASN A 136 12.43 12.59 -19.53
C ASN A 136 11.33 13.21 -18.65
N ALA A 137 11.43 14.52 -18.39
CA ALA A 137 10.52 15.24 -17.49
C ALA A 137 9.04 15.15 -17.92
N ASP A 138 8.76 15.20 -19.22
CA ASP A 138 7.39 15.11 -19.74
C ASP A 138 6.81 13.72 -19.50
N LEU A 139 7.63 12.67 -19.67
CA LEU A 139 7.22 11.29 -19.41
C LEU A 139 6.98 11.07 -17.92
N VAL A 140 7.86 11.58 -17.05
CA VAL A 140 7.67 11.54 -15.60
C VAL A 140 6.36 12.21 -15.21
N ARG A 141 6.09 13.40 -15.75
CA ARG A 141 4.83 14.13 -15.49
C ARG A 141 3.60 13.34 -15.89
N ILE A 142 3.61 12.70 -17.06
CA ILE A 142 2.50 11.87 -17.53
C ILE A 142 2.27 10.68 -16.59
N ILE A 143 3.34 9.96 -16.21
CA ILE A 143 3.24 8.81 -15.28
C ILE A 143 2.68 9.25 -13.93
N VAL A 144 3.18 10.35 -13.37
CA VAL A 144 2.74 10.89 -12.08
C VAL A 144 1.26 11.30 -12.12
N ILE A 145 0.79 11.90 -13.22
CA ILE A 145 -0.63 12.22 -13.41
C ILE A 145 -1.48 10.94 -13.43
N ILE A 146 -1.05 9.92 -14.18
CA ILE A 146 -1.77 8.63 -14.25
C ILE A 146 -1.84 7.98 -12.87
N VAL A 147 -0.73 7.92 -12.14
CA VAL A 147 -0.67 7.39 -10.77
C VAL A 147 -1.59 8.18 -9.83
N GLY A 148 -1.59 9.51 -9.93
CA GLY A 148 -2.48 10.38 -9.16
C GLY A 148 -3.95 10.11 -9.42
N LEU A 149 -4.34 9.95 -10.70
CA LEU A 149 -5.72 9.59 -11.08
C LEU A 149 -6.11 8.20 -10.56
N MET A 150 -5.20 7.23 -10.67
CA MET A 150 -5.41 5.89 -10.08
C MET A 150 -5.58 5.97 -8.57
N PHE A 151 -4.78 6.80 -7.88
CA PHE A 151 -4.88 7.00 -6.44
C PHE A 151 -6.24 7.61 -6.05
N ILE A 152 -6.69 8.66 -6.73
CA ILE A 152 -8.03 9.26 -6.52
C ILE A 152 -9.11 8.21 -6.72
N TYR A 153 -9.03 7.43 -7.80
CA TYR A 153 -10.01 6.36 -8.06
C TYR A 153 -10.04 5.33 -6.92
N THR A 154 -8.86 4.93 -6.38
CA THR A 154 -8.81 4.00 -5.24
C THR A 154 -9.45 4.56 -3.98
N MET A 155 -9.35 5.87 -3.73
CA MET A 155 -10.03 6.51 -2.60
C MET A 155 -11.54 6.43 -2.74
N VAL A 156 -12.08 6.71 -3.94
CA VAL A 156 -13.52 6.57 -4.22
C VAL A 156 -13.97 5.12 -4.05
N ALA A 157 -13.22 4.17 -4.62
CA ALA A 157 -13.52 2.75 -4.49
C ALA A 157 -13.51 2.26 -3.03
N ASN A 158 -12.61 2.82 -2.22
CA ASN A 158 -12.51 2.52 -0.79
C ASN A 158 -13.75 3.00 -0.03
N ILE A 159 -14.21 4.24 -0.29
CA ILE A 159 -15.44 4.80 0.29
C ILE A 159 -16.65 3.92 -0.08
N VAL A 160 -16.74 3.51 -1.33
CA VAL A 160 -17.80 2.61 -1.81
C VAL A 160 -17.76 1.27 -1.08
N SER A 161 -16.58 0.68 -0.94
CA SER A 161 -16.38 -0.60 -0.23
C SER A 161 -16.80 -0.53 1.24
N TRP A 162 -16.38 0.52 1.95
CA TRP A 162 -16.79 0.76 3.34
C TRP A 162 -18.30 0.98 3.48
N SER A 163 -18.92 1.71 2.55
CA SER A 163 -20.37 1.91 2.55
C SER A 163 -21.12 0.60 2.42
N PHE A 164 -20.60 -0.37 1.65
CA PHE A 164 -21.21 -1.70 1.58
C PHE A 164 -21.04 -2.49 2.87
N GLY A 165 -19.84 -2.46 3.47
CA GLY A 165 -19.59 -3.13 4.74
C GLY A 165 -20.50 -2.65 5.86
N VAL A 166 -20.72 -1.33 5.97
CA VAL A 166 -21.63 -0.74 6.98
C VAL A 166 -23.09 -1.12 6.73
N ASN A 167 -23.54 -1.09 5.47
CA ASN A 167 -24.93 -1.44 5.13
C ASN A 167 -25.26 -2.92 5.28
N SER A 168 -24.24 -3.81 5.30
CA SER A 168 -24.48 -5.25 5.54
C SER A 168 -24.66 -5.58 7.02
N VAL A 169 -24.40 -4.65 7.94
CA VAL A 169 -24.56 -4.80 9.40
C VAL A 169 -25.89 -4.23 9.88
N ALA A 170 -26.56 -3.39 9.09
CA ALA A 170 -27.87 -2.78 9.40
C ALA A 170 -29.02 -3.66 8.92
#